data_b2a2c3fd2e913d421ffc65a753f1a002
#
_entry.id   b2a2c3fd2e913d421ffc65a753f1a002
#
_cell.length_a   1.000
_cell.length_b   1.000
_cell.length_c   1.000
_cell.angle_alpha   90.00
_cell.angle_beta   90.00
_cell.angle_gamma   90.00
#
_symmetry.space_group_name_H-M   'P 1'
#
loop_
_entity.id
_entity.type
_entity.pdbx_description
1 polymer ?
#
loop_
_entity_poly.entity_id
_entity_poly.type
_entity_poly.pdbx_seq_one_letter_code
_entity_poly.pdbx_strand_id
1 'polypeptide(L)'
;PSLTKSMLNFLLPLEENKPLVTQISSYLKNEAKLYNKIGFDLVINDGDMGSNVLAQRRNITSLFVTNQFKPKLWKSRFYFKPALEFVAKQISKASKILVADTEPPYTMCEYNLNFTKEVQEKVVYVGHFTNEKKIEKTEKSDLEKLVSDSVYGYWMRTGNKSTNDGTGERYEEAFHQSEMKDEKRIISHARNDQSIDRVLDKDGKEYSISEAYEKQIDWVQIDKGFLSEQEKETVLNLCKYAVVNGSHTVMGEILGSHAKPIIGIPIYDEHTNQIEWTKEKKLGLFARNRVQIAEAVREMHENYEEFTDSVKEFSRNFNGNGVSNTAKIVSEILEDKK
;
A
#
# COMPACT_ATOMS: atom_id res chain seq x y z
N PRO A 1 1.67 9.15 13.98
CA PRO A 1 1.09 9.84 15.14
C PRO A 1 0.84 8.82 16.24
N SER A 2 1.20 9.15 17.49
CA SER A 2 0.89 8.25 18.58
C SER A 2 -0.63 8.14 18.70
N LEU A 3 -1.15 6.97 18.96
CA LEU A 3 -2.58 6.72 19.12
C LEU A 3 -3.20 7.54 20.25
N THR A 4 -2.39 7.86 21.27
CA THR A 4 -2.76 8.79 22.35
C THR A 4 -3.04 10.20 21.79
N LYS A 5 -2.22 10.66 20.83
CA LYS A 5 -2.44 11.96 20.14
C LYS A 5 -3.71 11.92 19.30
N SER A 6 -4.00 10.81 18.63
CA SER A 6 -5.26 10.64 17.85
C SER A 6 -6.50 10.56 18.74
N MET A 7 -6.44 9.90 19.89
CA MET A 7 -7.54 9.86 20.84
C MET A 7 -7.78 11.23 21.51
N LEU A 8 -6.73 11.95 21.87
CA LEU A 8 -6.85 13.31 22.38
C LEU A 8 -7.43 14.25 21.33
N ASN A 9 -7.02 14.13 20.06
CA ASN A 9 -7.54 14.92 18.95
C ASN A 9 -9.03 14.62 18.65
N PHE A 10 -9.58 13.50 19.11
CA PHE A 10 -10.98 13.19 18.93
C PHE A 10 -11.89 14.17 19.70
N LEU A 11 -11.51 14.54 20.89
CA LEU A 11 -12.31 15.41 21.79
C LEU A 11 -11.74 16.83 21.93
N LEU A 12 -10.45 17.01 21.76
CA LEU A 12 -9.76 18.28 21.99
C LEU A 12 -9.19 18.85 20.69
N PRO A 13 -9.22 20.18 20.51
CA PRO A 13 -8.54 20.82 19.39
C PRO A 13 -7.01 20.74 19.61
N LEU A 14 -6.33 19.98 18.79
CA LEU A 14 -4.87 19.96 18.73
C LEU A 14 -4.41 20.62 17.43
N GLU A 15 -3.41 21.49 17.53
CA GLU A 15 -2.73 22.07 16.35
C GLU A 15 -3.68 22.84 15.41
N GLU A 16 -4.40 23.86 15.92
CA GLU A 16 -5.30 24.74 15.14
C GLU A 16 -6.51 24.03 14.49
N ASN A 17 -6.64 22.72 14.64
CA ASN A 17 -7.74 21.95 14.07
C ASN A 17 -8.92 21.83 15.05
N LYS A 18 -10.14 21.86 14.51
CA LYS A 18 -11.34 21.53 15.30
C LYS A 18 -11.26 20.07 15.81
N PRO A 19 -11.84 19.76 16.97
CA PRO A 19 -11.94 18.38 17.46
C PRO A 19 -12.48 17.45 16.38
N LEU A 20 -11.91 16.25 16.27
CA LEU A 20 -12.30 15.28 15.24
C LEU A 20 -13.79 14.95 15.28
N VAL A 21 -14.38 14.87 16.48
CA VAL A 21 -15.84 14.66 16.66
C VAL A 21 -16.67 15.76 16.01
N THR A 22 -16.21 17.02 16.07
CA THR A 22 -16.88 18.16 15.42
C THR A 22 -16.75 18.09 13.91
N GLN A 23 -15.58 17.70 13.40
CA GLN A 23 -15.34 17.51 11.97
C GLN A 23 -16.22 16.39 11.41
N ILE A 24 -16.26 15.23 12.08
CA ILE A 24 -17.14 14.10 11.72
C ILE A 24 -18.60 14.51 11.72
N SER A 25 -19.05 15.22 12.77
CA SER A 25 -20.44 15.69 12.87
C SER A 25 -20.81 16.65 11.74
N SER A 26 -19.92 17.59 11.42
CA SER A 26 -20.10 18.53 10.31
C SER A 26 -20.13 17.80 8.95
N TYR A 27 -19.23 16.87 8.77
CA TYR A 27 -19.17 16.01 7.59
C TYR A 27 -20.49 15.24 7.41
N LEU A 28 -20.92 14.48 8.42
CA LEU A 28 -22.17 13.71 8.37
C LEU A 28 -23.41 14.58 8.12
N LYS A 29 -23.43 15.81 8.68
CA LYS A 29 -24.53 16.76 8.43
C LYS A 29 -24.57 17.22 6.97
N ASN A 30 -23.41 17.48 6.36
CA ASN A 30 -23.32 17.89 4.96
C ASN A 30 -23.65 16.72 4.01
N GLU A 31 -23.15 15.54 4.28
CA GLU A 31 -23.50 14.31 3.60
C GLU A 31 -25.02 14.06 3.67
N ALA A 32 -25.63 14.15 4.87
CA ALA A 32 -27.06 13.95 5.04
C ALA A 32 -27.90 14.95 4.22
N LYS A 33 -27.46 16.20 4.06
CA LYS A 33 -28.11 17.19 3.19
C LYS A 33 -28.03 16.78 1.71
N LEU A 34 -26.88 16.26 1.27
CA LEU A 34 -26.68 15.76 -0.08
C LEU A 34 -27.64 14.61 -0.37
N TYR A 35 -27.73 13.62 0.53
CA TYR A 35 -28.64 12.49 0.43
C TYR A 35 -30.12 12.89 0.42
N ASN A 36 -30.47 14.01 1.05
CA ASN A 36 -31.85 14.53 1.01
C ASN A 36 -32.17 15.28 -0.29
N LYS A 37 -31.17 15.82 -0.95
CA LYS A 37 -31.31 16.61 -2.17
C LYS A 37 -31.25 15.77 -3.43
N ILE A 38 -30.47 14.71 -3.40
CA ILE A 38 -30.20 13.83 -4.54
C ILE A 38 -30.72 12.42 -4.21
N GLY A 39 -31.54 11.85 -5.06
CA GLY A 39 -31.88 10.43 -4.99
C GLY A 39 -30.71 9.60 -5.52
N PHE A 40 -30.18 8.71 -4.69
CA PHE A 40 -29.14 7.76 -5.10
C PHE A 40 -29.75 6.36 -5.25
N ASP A 41 -29.47 5.70 -6.33
CA ASP A 41 -29.84 4.29 -6.54
C ASP A 41 -28.86 3.34 -5.86
N LEU A 42 -27.59 3.74 -5.79
CA LEU A 42 -26.48 2.98 -5.23
C LEU A 42 -25.46 3.92 -4.60
N VAL A 43 -24.84 3.48 -3.52
CA VAL A 43 -23.70 4.17 -2.88
C VAL A 43 -22.51 3.22 -2.82
N ILE A 44 -21.36 3.66 -3.33
CA ILE A 44 -20.09 2.95 -3.22
C ILE A 44 -19.22 3.72 -2.23
N ASN A 45 -18.82 3.04 -1.17
CA ASN A 45 -17.99 3.60 -0.09
C ASN A 45 -16.59 2.99 -0.17
N ASP A 46 -15.56 3.82 -0.28
CA ASP A 46 -14.17 3.42 -0.12
C ASP A 46 -13.69 3.85 1.29
N GLY A 47 -13.83 2.94 2.24
CA GLY A 47 -13.46 3.17 3.64
C GLY A 47 -14.33 4.17 4.42
N ASP A 48 -15.36 4.79 3.81
CA ASP A 48 -16.22 5.77 4.45
C ASP A 48 -17.42 5.14 5.18
N MET A 49 -17.29 5.00 6.48
CA MET A 49 -18.36 4.48 7.33
C MET A 49 -19.58 5.43 7.43
N GLY A 50 -19.37 6.74 7.29
CA GLY A 50 -20.43 7.73 7.41
C GLY A 50 -21.46 7.58 6.31
N SER A 51 -21.04 7.59 5.08
CA SER A 51 -21.89 7.37 3.91
C SER A 51 -22.59 6.01 3.96
N ASN A 52 -21.92 4.96 4.43
CA ASN A 52 -22.53 3.64 4.60
C ASN A 52 -23.72 3.65 5.57
N VAL A 53 -23.56 4.32 6.72
CA VAL A 53 -24.64 4.47 7.71
C VAL A 53 -25.80 5.30 7.17
N LEU A 54 -25.52 6.35 6.40
CA LEU A 54 -26.54 7.19 5.78
C LEU A 54 -27.32 6.46 4.69
N ALA A 55 -26.63 5.69 3.85
CA ALA A 55 -27.26 4.85 2.83
C ALA A 55 -28.22 3.84 3.48
N GLN A 56 -27.77 3.13 4.50
CA GLN A 56 -28.61 2.18 5.24
C GLN A 56 -29.86 2.83 5.83
N ARG A 57 -29.72 3.99 6.47
CA ARG A 57 -30.87 4.71 7.07
C ARG A 57 -31.92 5.15 6.06
N ARG A 58 -31.58 5.19 4.78
CA ARG A 58 -32.43 5.57 3.66
C ARG A 58 -32.85 4.41 2.77
N ASN A 59 -32.49 3.19 3.18
CA ASN A 59 -32.73 1.96 2.41
C ASN A 59 -32.10 2.01 0.99
N ILE A 60 -30.96 2.71 0.86
CA ILE A 60 -30.19 2.75 -0.38
C ILE A 60 -29.19 1.59 -0.36
N THR A 61 -29.10 0.85 -1.45
CA THR A 61 -28.08 -0.21 -1.60
C THR A 61 -26.70 0.39 -1.46
N SER A 62 -25.85 -0.22 -0.62
CA SER A 62 -24.47 0.25 -0.40
C SER A 62 -23.47 -0.87 -0.61
N LEU A 63 -22.40 -0.56 -1.32
CA LEU A 63 -21.21 -1.38 -1.48
C LEU A 63 -20.10 -0.76 -0.65
N PHE A 64 -19.45 -1.53 0.20
CA PHE A 64 -18.35 -1.07 1.03
C PHE A 64 -17.04 -1.72 0.56
N VAL A 65 -16.18 -0.94 -0.06
CA VAL A 65 -14.86 -1.40 -0.52
C VAL A 65 -13.88 -1.30 0.65
N THR A 66 -13.15 -2.37 0.92
CA THR A 66 -12.21 -2.39 2.04
C THR A 66 -11.14 -3.48 1.89
N ASN A 67 -10.02 -3.27 2.56
CA ASN A 67 -8.99 -4.26 2.87
C ASN A 67 -8.87 -4.49 4.39
N GLN A 68 -9.83 -3.93 5.18
CA GLN A 68 -9.84 -4.02 6.63
C GLN A 68 -11.26 -4.21 7.17
N PHE A 69 -11.42 -5.12 8.14
CA PHE A 69 -12.68 -5.30 8.87
C PHE A 69 -12.43 -5.38 10.37
N LYS A 70 -11.72 -6.41 10.83
CA LYS A 70 -11.25 -6.58 12.22
C LYS A 70 -9.77 -6.94 12.21
N PRO A 71 -8.88 -5.94 12.10
CA PRO A 71 -7.45 -6.19 12.10
C PRO A 71 -6.99 -6.98 13.33
N LYS A 72 -6.09 -7.93 13.12
CA LYS A 72 -5.38 -8.61 14.19
C LYS A 72 -4.59 -7.59 15.00
N LEU A 73 -4.81 -7.58 16.31
CA LEU A 73 -4.06 -6.71 17.23
C LEU A 73 -2.83 -7.46 17.75
N TRP A 74 -1.68 -6.78 17.68
CA TRP A 74 -0.41 -7.30 18.16
C TRP A 74 -0.13 -6.82 19.58
N LYS A 75 0.24 -7.76 20.49
CA LYS A 75 0.68 -7.48 21.86
C LYS A 75 -0.31 -6.63 22.69
N SER A 76 0.14 -5.52 23.27
CA SER A 76 -0.57 -4.70 24.25
C SER A 76 -1.71 -3.81 23.71
N ARG A 77 -2.16 -3.99 22.47
CA ARG A 77 -3.17 -3.13 21.84
C ARG A 77 -4.61 -3.64 21.96
N PHE A 78 -4.86 -4.63 22.78
CA PHE A 78 -6.19 -5.21 23.00
C PHE A 78 -7.25 -4.19 23.49
N TYR A 79 -6.83 -3.06 24.07
CA TYR A 79 -7.73 -1.99 24.49
C TYR A 79 -8.43 -1.27 23.33
N PHE A 80 -7.96 -1.46 22.08
CA PHE A 80 -8.68 -0.99 20.88
C PHE A 80 -9.81 -1.90 20.43
N LYS A 81 -9.95 -3.08 20.99
CA LYS A 81 -10.97 -4.05 20.58
C LYS A 81 -12.38 -3.45 20.53
N PRO A 82 -12.85 -2.65 21.52
CA PRO A 82 -14.18 -2.04 21.45
C PRO A 82 -14.34 -1.09 20.25
N ALA A 83 -13.32 -0.32 19.92
CA ALA A 83 -13.34 0.58 18.76
C ALA A 83 -13.40 -0.21 17.45
N LEU A 84 -12.63 -1.29 17.32
CA LEU A 84 -12.65 -2.16 16.16
C LEU A 84 -14.00 -2.86 15.99
N GLU A 85 -14.60 -3.34 17.08
CA GLU A 85 -15.95 -3.93 17.06
C GLU A 85 -17.01 -2.90 16.61
N PHE A 86 -16.91 -1.65 17.08
CA PHE A 86 -17.79 -0.59 16.63
C PHE A 86 -17.64 -0.33 15.13
N VAL A 87 -16.40 -0.21 14.61
CA VAL A 87 -16.08 -0.01 13.19
C VAL A 87 -16.65 -1.17 12.37
N ALA A 88 -16.32 -2.41 12.74
CA ALA A 88 -16.81 -3.61 12.07
C ALA A 88 -18.33 -3.66 12.00
N LYS A 89 -19.03 -3.27 13.11
CA LYS A 89 -20.49 -3.16 13.16
C LYS A 89 -21.03 -2.11 12.17
N GLN A 90 -20.30 -1.03 11.91
CA GLN A 90 -20.74 -0.06 10.90
C GLN A 90 -20.53 -0.59 9.48
N ILE A 91 -19.40 -1.24 9.22
CA ILE A 91 -19.10 -1.87 7.92
C ILE A 91 -20.12 -2.98 7.60
N SER A 92 -20.47 -3.82 8.58
CA SER A 92 -21.43 -4.93 8.40
C SER A 92 -22.84 -4.51 7.99
N LYS A 93 -23.14 -3.21 8.07
CA LYS A 93 -24.41 -2.65 7.60
C LYS A 93 -24.48 -2.49 6.08
N ALA A 94 -23.36 -2.58 5.38
CA ALA A 94 -23.35 -2.54 3.93
C ALA A 94 -24.19 -3.67 3.34
N SER A 95 -24.77 -3.45 2.16
CA SER A 95 -25.49 -4.48 1.41
C SER A 95 -24.53 -5.56 0.92
N LYS A 96 -23.34 -5.17 0.43
CA LYS A 96 -22.22 -6.05 0.13
C LYS A 96 -20.92 -5.41 0.61
N ILE A 97 -19.95 -6.24 0.99
CA ILE A 97 -18.60 -5.83 1.37
C ILE A 97 -17.65 -6.35 0.28
N LEU A 98 -17.04 -5.44 -0.42
CA LEU A 98 -16.11 -5.75 -1.52
C LEU A 98 -14.69 -5.73 -0.96
N VAL A 99 -14.05 -6.89 -0.90
CA VAL A 99 -12.65 -6.98 -0.49
C VAL A 99 -11.77 -6.76 -1.72
N ALA A 100 -10.99 -5.69 -1.66
CA ALA A 100 -10.06 -5.29 -2.72
C ALA A 100 -8.79 -6.17 -2.70
N ASP A 101 -8.96 -7.48 -2.74
CA ASP A 101 -7.89 -8.48 -2.66
C ASP A 101 -8.26 -9.75 -3.39
N THR A 102 -7.27 -10.60 -3.64
CA THR A 102 -7.46 -11.96 -4.17
C THR A 102 -8.15 -12.84 -3.12
N GLU A 103 -8.94 -13.81 -3.56
CA GLU A 103 -9.58 -14.77 -2.67
C GLU A 103 -8.56 -15.61 -1.87
N PRO A 104 -8.94 -16.12 -0.69
CA PRO A 104 -8.11 -17.08 0.05
C PRO A 104 -7.74 -18.32 -0.80
N PRO A 105 -6.53 -18.86 -0.68
CA PRO A 105 -5.51 -18.54 0.33
C PRO A 105 -4.52 -17.43 -0.06
N TYR A 106 -4.80 -16.67 -1.10
CA TYR A 106 -3.91 -15.64 -1.65
C TYR A 106 -4.29 -14.20 -1.21
N THR A 107 -5.04 -14.07 -0.13
CA THR A 107 -5.50 -12.79 0.42
C THR A 107 -4.42 -12.12 1.26
N MET A 108 -3.77 -11.09 0.75
CA MET A 108 -2.68 -10.39 1.48
C MET A 108 -3.18 -9.67 2.73
N CYS A 109 -4.41 -9.17 2.72
CA CYS A 109 -4.99 -8.49 3.89
C CYS A 109 -5.74 -9.46 4.85
N GLU A 110 -5.53 -10.78 4.76
CA GLU A 110 -6.23 -11.79 5.57
C GLU A 110 -6.25 -11.44 7.06
N TYR A 111 -5.12 -11.01 7.63
CA TYR A 111 -5.02 -10.65 9.05
C TYR A 111 -5.71 -9.34 9.41
N ASN A 112 -6.17 -8.57 8.43
CA ASN A 112 -6.95 -7.37 8.63
C ASN A 112 -8.46 -7.62 8.53
N LEU A 113 -8.91 -8.78 8.08
CA LEU A 113 -10.32 -9.06 7.77
C LEU A 113 -11.07 -9.67 8.97
N ASN A 114 -10.79 -10.89 9.36
CA ASN A 114 -11.45 -11.60 10.47
C ASN A 114 -12.98 -11.42 10.49
N PHE A 115 -13.66 -11.79 9.39
CA PHE A 115 -15.12 -11.69 9.28
C PHE A 115 -15.85 -12.64 10.22
N THR A 116 -17.01 -12.21 10.75
CA THR A 116 -17.95 -13.10 11.43
C THR A 116 -18.74 -13.92 10.40
N LYS A 117 -19.31 -15.04 10.82
CA LYS A 117 -20.11 -15.90 9.91
C LYS A 117 -21.25 -15.14 9.22
N GLU A 118 -21.96 -14.29 9.98
CA GLU A 118 -23.09 -13.51 9.44
C GLU A 118 -22.66 -12.49 8.40
N VAL A 119 -21.43 -11.99 8.50
CA VAL A 119 -20.89 -11.00 7.56
C VAL A 119 -20.34 -11.68 6.32
N GLN A 120 -19.83 -12.90 6.45
CA GLN A 120 -19.21 -13.66 5.36
C GLN A 120 -20.10 -13.79 4.12
N GLU A 121 -21.44 -13.92 4.32
CA GLU A 121 -22.41 -14.03 3.22
C GLU A 121 -22.51 -12.78 2.35
N LYS A 122 -22.06 -11.62 2.88
CA LYS A 122 -22.05 -10.33 2.16
C LYS A 122 -20.72 -10.01 1.53
N VAL A 123 -19.69 -10.83 1.78
CA VAL A 123 -18.32 -10.58 1.34
C VAL A 123 -18.13 -11.08 -0.07
N VAL A 124 -17.54 -10.24 -0.90
CA VAL A 124 -17.11 -10.57 -2.26
C VAL A 124 -15.67 -10.11 -2.45
N TYR A 125 -14.78 -11.04 -2.77
CA TYR A 125 -13.41 -10.70 -3.15
C TYR A 125 -13.40 -10.27 -4.61
N VAL A 126 -13.12 -9.00 -4.85
CA VAL A 126 -13.17 -8.45 -6.21
C VAL A 126 -11.82 -8.47 -6.91
N GLY A 127 -10.74 -8.68 -6.17
CA GLY A 127 -9.38 -8.55 -6.64
C GLY A 127 -8.81 -7.15 -6.41
N HIS A 128 -7.53 -6.99 -6.70
CA HIS A 128 -6.83 -5.72 -6.53
C HIS A 128 -7.24 -4.71 -7.61
N PHE A 129 -7.29 -3.43 -7.23
CA PHE A 129 -7.48 -2.33 -8.18
C PHE A 129 -6.13 -1.95 -8.79
N THR A 130 -5.68 -2.75 -9.75
CA THR A 130 -4.46 -2.46 -10.50
C THR A 130 -4.72 -1.55 -11.68
N ASN A 131 -3.73 -0.74 -12.06
CA ASN A 131 -3.80 0.06 -13.28
C ASN A 131 -3.50 -0.85 -14.49
N GLU A 132 -4.52 -1.17 -15.27
CA GLU A 132 -4.38 -1.86 -16.55
C GLU A 132 -3.92 -0.92 -17.70
N LYS A 133 -3.40 0.26 -17.39
CA LYS A 133 -2.96 1.18 -18.43
C LYS A 133 -1.86 0.52 -19.25
N LYS A 134 -2.12 0.33 -20.53
CA LYS A 134 -1.07 0.05 -21.51
C LYS A 134 -0.13 1.25 -21.53
N ILE A 135 1.06 1.08 -21.00
CA ILE A 135 2.10 2.11 -21.08
C ILE A 135 2.52 2.20 -22.54
N GLU A 136 2.27 3.34 -23.16
CA GLU A 136 2.81 3.62 -24.49
C GLU A 136 4.33 3.66 -24.35
N LYS A 137 5.02 2.71 -24.96
CA LYS A 137 6.46 2.65 -24.93
C LYS A 137 7.02 3.82 -25.75
N THR A 138 7.62 4.75 -25.05
CA THR A 138 8.41 5.83 -25.63
C THR A 138 9.90 5.44 -25.69
N GLU A 139 10.73 6.34 -26.18
CA GLU A 139 12.19 6.15 -26.09
C GLU A 139 12.60 6.01 -24.61
N LYS A 140 13.55 5.08 -24.32
CA LYS A 140 14.04 4.87 -22.95
C LYS A 140 14.69 6.13 -22.41
N SER A 141 14.33 6.50 -21.19
CA SER A 141 14.97 7.58 -20.44
C SER A 141 16.42 7.20 -20.09
N ASP A 142 17.22 8.20 -19.72
CA ASP A 142 18.61 7.95 -19.30
C ASP A 142 18.65 7.09 -18.02
N LEU A 143 17.66 7.20 -17.14
CA LEU A 143 17.50 6.31 -15.99
C LEU A 143 17.31 4.85 -16.44
N GLU A 144 16.39 4.59 -17.37
CA GLU A 144 16.12 3.25 -17.88
C GLU A 144 17.33 2.62 -18.56
N LYS A 145 18.13 3.45 -19.27
CA LYS A 145 19.39 3.02 -19.88
C LYS A 145 20.46 2.71 -18.81
N LEU A 146 20.58 3.60 -17.79
CA LEU A 146 21.57 3.48 -16.72
C LEU A 146 21.38 2.21 -15.88
N VAL A 147 20.14 1.79 -15.64
CA VAL A 147 19.83 0.65 -14.75
C VAL A 147 19.71 -0.69 -15.48
N SER A 148 19.74 -0.71 -16.83
CA SER A 148 19.42 -1.89 -17.66
C SER A 148 20.24 -3.13 -17.34
N ASP A 149 21.51 -2.97 -16.98
CA ASP A 149 22.47 -4.06 -16.73
C ASP A 149 22.87 -4.18 -15.24
N SER A 150 22.08 -3.56 -14.35
CA SER A 150 22.40 -3.50 -12.93
C SER A 150 21.51 -4.42 -12.10
N VAL A 151 22.07 -5.01 -11.04
CA VAL A 151 21.32 -5.72 -9.99
C VAL A 151 21.17 -4.77 -8.81
N TYR A 152 19.92 -4.50 -8.40
CA TYR A 152 19.63 -3.53 -7.34
C TYR A 152 18.35 -3.84 -6.59
N GLY A 153 18.21 -3.26 -5.39
CA GLY A 153 16.96 -3.18 -4.66
C GLY A 153 16.18 -1.91 -4.98
N TYR A 154 14.85 -2.00 -5.11
CA TYR A 154 13.99 -0.83 -5.29
C TYR A 154 13.33 -0.42 -3.95
N TRP A 155 13.61 0.78 -3.47
CA TRP A 155 13.20 1.29 -2.17
C TRP A 155 12.11 2.35 -2.32
N MET A 156 10.88 1.99 -1.94
CA MET A 156 9.72 2.85 -2.15
C MET A 156 9.35 3.62 -0.89
N ARG A 157 9.30 4.92 -0.99
CA ARG A 157 8.68 5.78 0.02
C ARG A 157 7.27 6.12 -0.45
N THR A 158 6.26 5.80 0.35
CA THR A 158 4.85 5.98 -0.02
C THR A 158 4.03 6.48 1.16
N GLY A 159 2.78 6.88 0.89
CA GLY A 159 1.83 7.35 1.88
C GLY A 159 1.87 8.86 2.12
N ASN A 160 1.18 9.32 3.16
CA ASN A 160 1.16 10.71 3.55
C ASN A 160 2.54 11.18 4.08
N LYS A 161 2.71 12.49 4.27
CA LYS A 161 3.99 13.07 4.70
C LYS A 161 4.60 12.35 5.91
N SER A 162 3.82 12.09 6.96
CA SER A 162 4.32 11.45 8.20
C SER A 162 4.79 10.01 7.94
N THR A 163 4.08 9.25 7.12
CA THR A 163 4.44 7.88 6.75
C THR A 163 5.69 7.86 5.87
N ASN A 164 5.73 8.75 4.89
CA ASN A 164 6.85 8.90 3.96
C ASN A 164 8.14 9.30 4.71
N ASP A 165 8.06 10.29 5.60
CA ASP A 165 9.21 10.74 6.39
C ASP A 165 9.71 9.62 7.32
N GLY A 166 8.82 8.96 8.07
CA GLY A 166 9.19 7.86 8.96
C GLY A 166 9.75 6.63 8.22
N THR A 167 9.36 6.41 6.96
CA THR A 167 9.95 5.37 6.10
C THR A 167 11.36 5.79 5.69
N GLY A 168 11.53 7.05 5.26
CA GLY A 168 12.82 7.59 4.84
C GLY A 168 13.87 7.55 5.95
N GLU A 169 13.52 7.98 7.17
CA GLU A 169 14.42 7.92 8.33
C GLU A 169 14.97 6.51 8.56
N ARG A 170 14.13 5.48 8.46
CA ARG A 170 14.55 4.08 8.61
C ARG A 170 15.46 3.60 7.49
N TYR A 171 15.24 4.07 6.27
CA TYR A 171 16.11 3.77 5.14
C TYR A 171 17.49 4.38 5.34
N GLU A 172 17.55 5.66 5.67
CA GLU A 172 18.79 6.38 5.93
C GLU A 172 19.59 5.73 7.07
N GLU A 173 18.92 5.38 8.19
CA GLU A 173 19.57 4.66 9.29
C GLU A 173 20.16 3.30 8.86
N ALA A 174 19.46 2.59 7.94
CA ALA A 174 19.94 1.30 7.43
C ALA A 174 21.17 1.46 6.52
N PHE A 175 21.21 2.50 5.69
CA PHE A 175 22.31 2.75 4.75
C PHE A 175 23.64 3.06 5.45
N HIS A 176 23.59 3.48 6.72
CA HIS A 176 24.80 3.65 7.54
C HIS A 176 25.40 2.33 8.06
N GLN A 177 24.75 1.18 7.85
CA GLN A 177 25.33 -0.12 8.20
C GLN A 177 26.41 -0.49 7.17
N SER A 178 27.49 -1.10 7.64
CA SER A 178 28.63 -1.51 6.77
C SER A 178 28.21 -2.44 5.65
N GLU A 179 27.26 -3.33 5.94
CA GLU A 179 26.74 -4.33 5.01
C GLU A 179 25.94 -3.71 3.85
N MET A 180 25.46 -2.48 4.03
CA MET A 180 24.65 -1.75 3.05
C MET A 180 25.46 -0.82 2.15
N LYS A 181 26.79 -0.73 2.39
CA LYS A 181 27.65 0.25 1.71
C LYS A 181 27.71 0.05 0.20
N ASP A 182 27.80 -1.21 -0.22
CA ASP A 182 27.93 -1.59 -1.64
C ASP A 182 26.60 -2.06 -2.26
N GLU A 183 25.51 -2.02 -1.49
CA GLU A 183 24.18 -2.41 -1.96
C GLU A 183 23.61 -1.38 -2.92
N LYS A 184 23.49 -1.76 -4.20
CA LYS A 184 22.89 -0.89 -5.21
C LYS A 184 21.40 -0.72 -4.96
N ARG A 185 20.93 0.54 -4.98
CA ARG A 185 19.55 0.88 -4.66
C ARG A 185 19.01 2.06 -5.46
N ILE A 186 17.76 1.95 -5.82
CA ILE A 186 16.97 3.07 -6.38
C ILE A 186 15.94 3.45 -5.35
N ILE A 187 15.87 4.73 -4.98
CA ILE A 187 14.93 5.25 -3.99
C ILE A 187 13.93 6.17 -4.67
N SER A 188 12.65 5.85 -4.63
CA SER A 188 11.60 6.78 -5.01
C SER A 188 11.04 7.49 -3.78
N HIS A 189 11.12 8.81 -3.76
CA HIS A 189 10.77 9.63 -2.60
C HIS A 189 9.27 9.99 -2.55
N ALA A 190 8.51 9.73 -3.62
CA ALA A 190 7.12 10.13 -3.79
C ALA A 190 6.91 11.64 -3.51
N ARG A 191 7.81 12.47 -4.04
CA ARG A 191 7.80 13.93 -3.93
C ARG A 191 7.99 14.54 -5.31
N ASN A 192 7.11 15.46 -5.68
CA ASN A 192 7.23 16.19 -6.94
C ASN A 192 8.28 17.31 -6.82
N ASP A 193 9.52 16.91 -6.64
CA ASP A 193 10.68 17.78 -6.45
C ASP A 193 11.87 17.20 -7.21
N GLN A 194 12.17 17.79 -8.37
CA GLN A 194 13.27 17.32 -9.23
C GLN A 194 14.66 17.61 -8.62
N SER A 195 14.77 18.47 -7.61
CA SER A 195 16.05 18.71 -6.92
C SER A 195 16.54 17.47 -6.14
N ILE A 196 15.66 16.48 -5.96
CA ILE A 196 15.98 15.19 -5.34
C ILE A 196 16.71 14.25 -6.31
N ASP A 197 16.49 14.43 -7.62
CA ASP A 197 16.98 13.52 -8.65
C ASP A 197 18.52 13.58 -8.74
N ARG A 198 19.19 12.50 -8.32
CA ARG A 198 20.64 12.38 -8.33
C ARG A 198 21.10 10.93 -8.34
N VAL A 199 22.35 10.75 -8.71
CA VAL A 199 23.07 9.49 -8.68
C VAL A 199 24.29 9.64 -7.78
N LEU A 200 24.51 8.69 -6.89
CA LEU A 200 25.69 8.62 -6.02
C LEU A 200 26.57 7.46 -6.42
N ASP A 201 27.87 7.68 -6.55
CA ASP A 201 28.85 6.64 -6.64
C ASP A 201 29.25 6.08 -5.26
N LYS A 202 30.13 5.08 -5.23
CA LYS A 202 30.61 4.45 -3.99
C LYS A 202 31.41 5.40 -3.07
N ASP A 203 31.94 6.49 -3.61
CA ASP A 203 32.68 7.49 -2.87
C ASP A 203 31.76 8.63 -2.38
N GLY A 204 30.46 8.55 -2.67
CA GLY A 204 29.44 9.53 -2.29
C GLY A 204 29.42 10.77 -3.18
N LYS A 205 30.07 10.74 -4.32
CA LYS A 205 30.04 11.86 -5.28
C LYS A 205 28.72 11.85 -6.03
N GLU A 206 28.15 13.05 -6.19
CA GLU A 206 26.86 13.27 -6.82
C GLU A 206 27.00 13.59 -8.34
N TYR A 207 26.05 13.04 -9.11
CA TYR A 207 25.91 13.27 -10.54
C TYR A 207 24.43 13.44 -10.89
N SER A 208 24.13 14.12 -11.98
CA SER A 208 22.81 14.02 -12.60
C SER A 208 22.64 12.64 -13.27
N ILE A 209 21.40 12.22 -13.53
CA ILE A 209 21.11 10.93 -14.17
C ILE A 209 21.74 10.85 -15.56
N SER A 210 21.62 11.92 -16.37
CA SER A 210 22.21 11.99 -17.73
C SER A 210 23.74 11.92 -17.67
N GLU A 211 24.35 12.68 -16.74
CA GLU A 211 25.80 12.66 -16.57
C GLU A 211 26.31 11.26 -16.14
N ALA A 212 25.59 10.61 -15.23
CA ALA A 212 25.94 9.26 -14.76
C ALA A 212 25.83 8.25 -15.91
N TYR A 213 24.81 8.34 -16.76
CA TYR A 213 24.66 7.50 -17.93
C TYR A 213 25.78 7.75 -18.97
N GLU A 214 26.01 9.01 -19.33
CA GLU A 214 27.04 9.37 -20.34
C GLU A 214 28.46 8.93 -19.91
N LYS A 215 28.78 9.10 -18.62
CA LYS A 215 30.09 8.74 -18.06
C LYS A 215 30.19 7.27 -17.59
N GLN A 216 29.10 6.49 -17.71
CA GLN A 216 29.03 5.10 -17.25
C GLN A 216 29.48 4.96 -15.79
N ILE A 217 28.95 5.80 -14.89
CA ILE A 217 29.31 5.82 -13.49
C ILE A 217 28.90 4.50 -12.81
N ASP A 218 29.84 3.92 -12.07
CA ASP A 218 29.53 2.79 -11.16
C ASP A 218 28.80 3.31 -9.94
N TRP A 219 27.47 3.43 -10.06
CA TRP A 219 26.60 3.99 -9.05
C TRP A 219 26.24 2.99 -7.95
N VAL A 220 25.96 3.49 -6.77
CA VAL A 220 25.46 2.72 -5.63
C VAL A 220 24.05 3.15 -5.23
N GLN A 221 23.68 4.41 -5.46
CA GLN A 221 22.36 4.92 -5.14
C GLN A 221 21.84 5.87 -6.22
N ILE A 222 20.57 5.71 -6.55
CA ILE A 222 19.83 6.66 -7.39
C ILE A 222 18.63 7.15 -6.58
N ASP A 223 18.55 8.46 -6.37
CA ASP A 223 17.40 9.13 -5.77
C ASP A 223 16.51 9.70 -6.86
N LYS A 224 15.20 9.45 -6.78
CA LYS A 224 14.16 10.01 -7.66
C LYS A 224 13.04 10.63 -6.85
N GLY A 225 12.67 11.85 -7.16
CA GLY A 225 11.47 12.49 -6.60
C GLY A 225 10.22 11.69 -6.95
N PHE A 226 9.97 11.53 -8.26
CA PHE A 226 8.98 10.63 -8.83
C PHE A 226 9.58 9.88 -10.03
N LEU A 227 9.13 8.66 -10.24
CA LEU A 227 9.33 7.90 -11.47
C LEU A 227 8.13 8.12 -12.40
N SER A 228 8.36 8.32 -13.68
CA SER A 228 7.30 8.17 -14.68
C SER A 228 6.75 6.74 -14.67
N GLU A 229 5.56 6.52 -15.21
CA GLU A 229 4.97 5.16 -15.28
C GLU A 229 5.91 4.19 -16.02
N GLN A 230 6.55 4.62 -17.12
CA GLN A 230 7.50 3.81 -17.88
C GLN A 230 8.78 3.52 -17.08
N GLU A 231 9.34 4.51 -16.39
CA GLU A 231 10.52 4.32 -15.53
C GLU A 231 10.20 3.37 -14.38
N LYS A 232 9.02 3.52 -13.74
CA LYS A 232 8.57 2.66 -12.65
C LYS A 232 8.42 1.21 -13.11
N GLU A 233 7.79 1.00 -14.27
CA GLU A 233 7.65 -0.32 -14.88
C GLU A 233 9.03 -0.96 -15.14
N THR A 234 9.96 -0.19 -15.71
CA THR A 234 11.32 -0.65 -15.98
C THR A 234 12.05 -1.00 -14.68
N VAL A 235 11.99 -0.11 -13.68
CA VAL A 235 12.66 -0.31 -12.38
C VAL A 235 12.10 -1.53 -11.66
N LEU A 236 10.78 -1.71 -11.62
CA LEU A 236 10.14 -2.87 -10.99
C LEU A 236 10.45 -4.18 -11.72
N ASN A 237 10.49 -4.17 -13.04
CA ASN A 237 10.81 -5.36 -13.83
C ASN A 237 12.27 -5.81 -13.64
N LEU A 238 13.20 -4.88 -13.47
CA LEU A 238 14.64 -5.16 -13.38
C LEU A 238 15.14 -5.33 -11.94
N CYS A 239 14.49 -4.73 -10.94
CA CYS A 239 14.94 -4.87 -9.55
C CYS A 239 14.95 -6.34 -9.10
N LYS A 240 15.88 -6.67 -8.21
CA LYS A 240 15.96 -7.98 -7.58
C LYS A 240 14.86 -8.16 -6.54
N TYR A 241 14.64 -7.15 -5.72
CA TYR A 241 13.61 -7.11 -4.68
C TYR A 241 13.14 -5.67 -4.47
N ALA A 242 12.01 -5.50 -3.79
CA ALA A 242 11.55 -4.16 -3.40
C ALA A 242 11.47 -4.01 -1.88
N VAL A 243 11.76 -2.80 -1.39
CA VAL A 243 11.63 -2.43 0.03
C VAL A 243 10.44 -1.50 0.18
N VAL A 244 9.48 -1.88 1.02
CA VAL A 244 8.18 -1.20 1.12
C VAL A 244 7.71 -1.07 2.57
N ASN A 245 6.80 -0.13 2.82
CA ASN A 245 6.22 0.06 4.14
C ASN A 245 5.02 -0.86 4.46
N GLY A 246 4.58 -1.68 3.51
CA GLY A 246 3.44 -2.58 3.69
C GLY A 246 2.08 -2.01 3.23
N SER A 247 2.07 -0.96 2.41
CA SER A 247 0.86 -0.48 1.75
C SER A 247 0.25 -1.55 0.84
N HIS A 248 -1.01 -1.89 1.04
CA HIS A 248 -1.72 -2.97 0.34
C HIS A 248 -1.64 -2.85 -1.18
N THR A 249 -1.93 -1.68 -1.73
CA THR A 249 -1.90 -1.42 -3.18
C THR A 249 -0.49 -1.62 -3.75
N VAL A 250 0.53 -1.11 -3.05
CA VAL A 250 1.93 -1.24 -3.46
C VAL A 250 2.38 -2.70 -3.43
N MET A 251 2.01 -3.44 -2.38
CA MET A 251 2.34 -4.86 -2.28
C MET A 251 1.67 -5.68 -3.39
N GLY A 252 0.41 -5.39 -3.71
CA GLY A 252 -0.32 -6.02 -4.81
C GLY A 252 0.37 -5.79 -6.16
N GLU A 253 0.84 -4.57 -6.41
CA GLU A 253 1.59 -4.24 -7.61
C GLU A 253 2.91 -5.03 -7.70
N ILE A 254 3.70 -5.04 -6.63
CA ILE A 254 5.03 -5.66 -6.63
C ILE A 254 4.95 -7.18 -6.64
N LEU A 255 4.21 -7.77 -5.71
CA LEU A 255 4.09 -9.23 -5.57
C LEU A 255 3.25 -9.85 -6.68
N GLY A 256 2.11 -9.20 -7.00
CA GLY A 256 1.14 -9.72 -7.95
C GLY A 256 1.51 -9.43 -9.40
N SER A 257 1.72 -8.16 -9.76
CA SER A 257 1.93 -7.77 -11.16
C SER A 257 3.37 -7.95 -11.62
N HIS A 258 4.36 -7.71 -10.75
CA HIS A 258 5.79 -7.79 -11.12
C HIS A 258 6.51 -9.06 -10.60
N ALA A 259 5.85 -9.85 -9.80
CA ALA A 259 6.41 -11.08 -9.20
C ALA A 259 7.78 -10.85 -8.53
N LYS A 260 7.92 -9.77 -7.74
CA LYS A 260 9.15 -9.45 -7.01
C LYS A 260 8.98 -9.68 -5.51
N PRO A 261 9.95 -10.33 -4.85
CA PRO A 261 9.94 -10.48 -3.39
C PRO A 261 10.14 -9.12 -2.71
N ILE A 262 9.63 -8.99 -1.48
CA ILE A 262 9.69 -7.73 -0.75
C ILE A 262 10.43 -7.85 0.58
N ILE A 263 11.00 -6.72 1.03
CA ILE A 263 11.38 -6.48 2.41
C ILE A 263 10.43 -5.44 2.98
N GLY A 264 9.60 -5.85 3.94
CA GLY A 264 8.57 -5.01 4.53
C GLY A 264 9.05 -4.31 5.79
N ILE A 265 8.88 -2.96 5.84
CA ILE A 265 9.23 -2.11 6.99
C ILE A 265 7.98 -1.40 7.48
N PRO A 266 7.15 -2.03 8.34
CA PRO A 266 5.83 -1.51 8.67
C PRO A 266 5.88 -0.23 9.51
N ILE A 267 4.97 0.69 9.21
CA ILE A 267 4.76 1.92 9.98
C ILE A 267 3.52 1.81 10.90
N TYR A 268 2.48 1.07 10.46
CA TYR A 268 1.22 0.87 11.18
C TYR A 268 0.93 -0.61 11.44
N ASP A 269 -0.05 -0.90 12.27
CA ASP A 269 -0.48 -2.28 12.55
C ASP A 269 -1.05 -2.99 11.32
N GLU A 270 -1.78 -2.27 10.48
CA GLU A 270 -2.25 -2.76 9.20
C GLU A 270 -1.11 -3.26 8.32
N HIS A 271 -0.07 -2.42 8.17
CA HIS A 271 1.14 -2.78 7.45
C HIS A 271 1.84 -3.99 8.07
N THR A 272 1.91 -4.03 9.42
CA THR A 272 2.47 -5.17 10.14
C THR A 272 1.73 -6.46 9.81
N ASN A 273 0.40 -6.43 9.78
CA ASN A 273 -0.43 -7.60 9.47
C ASN A 273 -0.16 -8.15 8.07
N GLN A 274 -0.05 -7.26 7.08
CA GLN A 274 0.21 -7.64 5.69
C GLN A 274 1.61 -8.20 5.50
N ILE A 275 2.63 -7.57 6.13
CA ILE A 275 4.01 -8.02 6.01
C ILE A 275 4.23 -9.34 6.77
N GLU A 276 3.59 -9.55 7.93
CA GLU A 276 3.66 -10.83 8.64
C GLU A 276 3.02 -11.97 7.81
N TRP A 277 1.88 -11.70 7.16
CA TRP A 277 1.29 -12.64 6.21
C TRP A 277 2.25 -12.94 5.05
N THR A 278 2.87 -11.92 4.46
CA THR A 278 3.84 -12.07 3.37
C THR A 278 5.04 -12.93 3.79
N LYS A 279 5.54 -12.71 5.01
CA LYS A 279 6.62 -13.52 5.58
C LYS A 279 6.21 -14.98 5.76
N GLU A 280 5.02 -15.25 6.29
CA GLU A 280 4.51 -16.63 6.48
C GLU A 280 4.34 -17.36 5.14
N LYS A 281 4.01 -16.64 4.07
CA LYS A 281 3.88 -17.19 2.71
C LYS A 281 5.21 -17.24 1.95
N LYS A 282 6.33 -16.87 2.57
CA LYS A 282 7.67 -16.81 1.95
C LYS A 282 7.71 -15.90 0.70
N LEU A 283 6.91 -14.84 0.69
CA LEU A 283 6.90 -13.84 -0.38
C LEU A 283 7.87 -12.68 -0.10
N GLY A 284 8.47 -12.67 1.09
CA GLY A 284 9.40 -11.63 1.50
C GLY A 284 9.76 -11.70 2.98
N LEU A 285 10.44 -10.67 3.45
CA LEU A 285 11.02 -10.57 4.77
C LEU A 285 10.44 -9.39 5.55
N PHE A 286 10.54 -9.45 6.87
CA PHE A 286 10.06 -8.44 7.79
C PHE A 286 11.22 -7.80 8.53
N ALA A 287 11.30 -6.45 8.54
CA ALA A 287 12.30 -5.70 9.27
C ALA A 287 11.68 -4.48 9.98
N ARG A 288 12.21 -4.10 11.15
CA ARG A 288 11.73 -2.96 11.93
C ARG A 288 12.77 -1.88 12.19
N ASN A 289 14.03 -2.26 12.22
CA ASN A 289 15.13 -1.37 12.56
C ASN A 289 16.30 -1.57 11.60
N ARG A 290 17.27 -0.69 11.66
CA ARG A 290 18.43 -0.67 10.75
C ARG A 290 19.19 -1.99 10.66
N VAL A 291 19.36 -2.68 11.77
CA VAL A 291 20.09 -3.97 11.80
C VAL A 291 19.29 -5.05 11.08
N GLN A 292 17.99 -5.16 11.42
CA GLN A 292 17.09 -6.12 10.76
C GLN A 292 16.93 -5.85 9.26
N ILE A 293 17.00 -4.58 8.83
CA ILE A 293 16.95 -4.22 7.40
C ILE A 293 18.19 -4.76 6.69
N ALA A 294 19.38 -4.53 7.22
CA ALA A 294 20.63 -5.04 6.64
C ALA A 294 20.65 -6.59 6.62
N GLU A 295 20.22 -7.21 7.72
CA GLU A 295 20.07 -8.69 7.79
C GLU A 295 19.08 -9.21 6.74
N ALA A 296 17.93 -8.54 6.58
CA ALA A 296 16.93 -8.93 5.59
C ALA A 296 17.44 -8.79 4.15
N VAL A 297 18.22 -7.74 3.85
CA VAL A 297 18.84 -7.59 2.53
C VAL A 297 19.81 -8.74 2.27
N ARG A 298 20.65 -9.08 3.25
CA ARG A 298 21.59 -10.23 3.12
C ARG A 298 20.82 -11.54 2.92
N GLU A 299 19.81 -11.83 3.76
CA GLU A 299 18.98 -13.02 3.67
C GLU A 299 18.24 -13.10 2.31
N MET A 300 17.77 -11.95 1.80
CA MET A 300 17.14 -11.86 0.49
C MET A 300 18.12 -12.26 -0.64
N HIS A 301 19.38 -11.89 -0.52
CA HIS A 301 20.39 -12.31 -1.49
C HIS A 301 20.74 -13.79 -1.40
N GLU A 302 20.87 -14.32 -0.18
CA GLU A 302 21.25 -15.72 0.09
C GLU A 302 20.16 -16.70 -0.33
N ASN A 303 18.88 -16.36 -0.13
CA ASN A 303 17.72 -17.23 -0.36
C ASN A 303 16.83 -16.75 -1.52
N TYR A 304 17.37 -15.99 -2.46
CA TYR A 304 16.61 -15.31 -3.51
C TYR A 304 15.73 -16.26 -4.35
N GLU A 305 16.23 -17.43 -4.70
CA GLU A 305 15.49 -18.41 -5.50
C GLU A 305 14.22 -18.89 -4.79
N GLU A 306 14.30 -19.19 -3.48
CA GLU A 306 13.16 -19.64 -2.69
C GLU A 306 12.06 -18.56 -2.66
N PHE A 307 12.42 -17.30 -2.40
CA PHE A 307 11.46 -16.18 -2.42
C PHE A 307 10.86 -15.98 -3.81
N THR A 308 11.69 -16.03 -4.84
CA THR A 308 11.23 -15.81 -6.23
C THR A 308 10.24 -16.88 -6.67
N ASP A 309 10.46 -18.14 -6.34
CA ASP A 309 9.54 -19.22 -6.71
C ASP A 309 8.18 -19.08 -5.99
N SER A 310 8.20 -18.74 -4.70
CA SER A 310 6.98 -18.47 -3.94
C SER A 310 6.20 -17.27 -4.50
N VAL A 311 6.90 -16.20 -4.87
CA VAL A 311 6.26 -14.99 -5.44
C VAL A 311 5.72 -15.26 -6.84
N LYS A 312 6.40 -16.05 -7.67
CA LYS A 312 5.87 -16.48 -8.98
C LYS A 312 4.59 -17.30 -8.85
N GLU A 313 4.52 -18.20 -7.85
CA GLU A 313 3.31 -18.96 -7.56
C GLU A 313 2.18 -18.02 -7.14
N PHE A 314 2.44 -17.10 -6.21
CA PHE A 314 1.47 -16.08 -5.80
C PHE A 314 0.98 -15.25 -6.99
N SER A 315 1.89 -14.73 -7.81
CA SER A 315 1.57 -13.89 -8.97
C SER A 315 0.68 -14.60 -10.01
N ARG A 316 0.83 -15.92 -10.21
CA ARG A 316 -0.04 -16.69 -11.11
C ARG A 316 -1.49 -16.78 -10.60
N ASN A 317 -1.70 -16.67 -9.30
CA ASN A 317 -3.01 -16.72 -8.65
C ASN A 317 -3.54 -15.33 -8.30
N PHE A 318 -2.78 -14.28 -8.58
CA PHE A 318 -3.14 -12.91 -8.28
C PHE A 318 -4.30 -12.43 -9.16
N ASN A 319 -5.32 -11.86 -8.52
CA ASN A 319 -6.46 -11.27 -9.21
C ASN A 319 -6.32 -9.74 -9.26
N GLY A 320 -5.88 -9.21 -10.39
CA GLY A 320 -5.76 -7.76 -10.65
C GLY A 320 -7.02 -7.10 -11.20
N ASN A 321 -8.14 -7.83 -11.35
CA ASN A 321 -9.34 -7.36 -12.05
C ASN A 321 -10.35 -6.61 -11.16
N GLY A 322 -9.91 -6.02 -10.05
CA GLY A 322 -10.79 -5.40 -9.05
C GLY A 322 -11.74 -4.35 -9.61
N VAL A 323 -11.27 -3.52 -10.54
CA VAL A 323 -12.09 -2.48 -11.18
C VAL A 323 -13.21 -3.10 -12.02
N SER A 324 -12.88 -4.02 -12.92
CA SER A 324 -13.84 -4.65 -13.82
C SER A 324 -14.85 -5.52 -13.06
N ASN A 325 -14.40 -6.28 -12.05
CA ASN A 325 -15.29 -7.08 -11.21
C ASN A 325 -16.24 -6.20 -10.39
N THR A 326 -15.76 -5.10 -9.84
CA THR A 326 -16.61 -4.13 -9.13
C THR A 326 -17.63 -3.49 -10.07
N ALA A 327 -17.22 -3.08 -11.27
CA ALA A 327 -18.12 -2.50 -12.28
C ALA A 327 -19.22 -3.47 -12.68
N LYS A 328 -18.91 -4.77 -12.81
CA LYS A 328 -19.92 -5.81 -13.11
C LYS A 328 -20.97 -5.92 -11.99
N ILE A 329 -20.52 -5.97 -10.72
CA ILE A 329 -21.43 -6.00 -9.55
C ILE A 329 -22.36 -4.78 -9.53
N VAL A 330 -21.80 -3.59 -9.81
CA VAL A 330 -22.57 -2.33 -9.89
C VAL A 330 -23.64 -2.42 -10.99
N SER A 331 -23.28 -2.90 -12.18
CA SER A 331 -24.22 -3.04 -13.32
C SER A 331 -25.36 -3.99 -12.98
N GLU A 332 -25.07 -5.17 -12.43
CA GLU A 332 -26.06 -6.15 -11.99
C GLU A 332 -27.07 -5.53 -10.99
N ILE A 333 -26.59 -4.82 -9.97
CA ILE A 333 -27.45 -4.17 -8.97
C ILE A 333 -28.35 -3.09 -9.59
N LEU A 334 -27.86 -2.33 -10.56
CA LEU A 334 -28.63 -1.27 -11.23
C LEU A 334 -29.64 -1.82 -12.23
N GLU A 335 -29.36 -2.97 -12.85
CA GLU A 335 -30.29 -3.67 -13.74
C GLU A 335 -31.48 -4.29 -12.98
N ASP A 336 -31.21 -4.88 -11.81
CA ASP A 336 -32.26 -5.46 -10.95
C ASP A 336 -33.25 -4.41 -10.39
N LYS A 337 -32.93 -3.12 -10.50
CA LYS A 337 -33.78 -2.00 -10.04
C LYS A 337 -34.65 -1.39 -11.14
N LYS A 338 -34.46 -1.78 -12.39
CA LYS A 338 -35.30 -1.35 -13.52
C LYS A 338 -36.52 -2.25 -13.69
#